data_b2ef616d58a5aed1f938edcd3bb8bafb
#
_entry.id   b2ef616d58a5aed1f938edcd3bb8bafb
#
_cell.length_a   1.000
_cell.length_b   1.000
_cell.length_c   1.000
_cell.angle_alpha   90.00
_cell.angle_beta   90.00
_cell.angle_gamma   90.00
#
_symmetry.space_group_name_H-M   'P 1'
#
loop_
_entity.id
_entity.type
_entity.pdbx_description
1 polymer ?
#
loop_
_entity_poly.entity_id
_entity_poly.type
_entity_poly.pdbx_seq_one_letter_code
_entity_poly.pdbx_strand_id
1 'polypeptide(L)'
;MPRDYTHQSPTAFQRLPEYKQDDTWIRAFLHKAQVGHIASARDGQPFLNPTTFWFDEEQHRIIFHSNVVGRIRSNMENNPKVCFEANEMGKLLPSNVALEFSLQYRSVIVFGTAHLLSDPEEARRVLYGLIRKYFPHMSPGQEFRAITEKELRATSVYAIQIEEWSGKENWKDRADQSNEWAPLEEKWFDYKPL
;
A
#
# COMPACT_ATOMS: atom_id res chain seq x y z
N MET A 1 -7.17 1.74 31.07
CA MET A 1 -7.81 0.46 30.70
C MET A 1 -7.06 -0.10 29.50
N PRO A 2 -6.85 -1.42 29.40
CA PRO A 2 -6.31 -2.00 28.16
C PRO A 2 -7.26 -1.70 27.00
N ARG A 3 -6.71 -1.39 25.81
CA ARG A 3 -7.50 -1.15 24.61
C ARG A 3 -8.12 -2.46 24.13
N ASP A 4 -9.39 -2.42 23.76
CA ASP A 4 -10.07 -3.57 23.16
C ASP A 4 -9.75 -3.61 21.66
N TYR A 5 -8.83 -4.49 21.26
CA TYR A 5 -8.48 -4.71 19.84
C TYR A 5 -9.31 -5.83 19.20
N THR A 6 -10.18 -6.50 19.96
CA THR A 6 -10.91 -7.69 19.48
C THR A 6 -12.24 -7.32 18.85
N HIS A 7 -12.95 -6.32 19.43
CA HIS A 7 -14.32 -5.98 19.04
C HIS A 7 -14.43 -4.63 18.34
N GLN A 8 -13.29 -4.02 17.96
CA GLN A 8 -13.27 -2.75 17.25
C GLN A 8 -12.65 -2.92 15.87
N SER A 9 -12.96 -1.96 14.99
CA SER A 9 -12.37 -1.87 13.66
C SER A 9 -10.84 -1.94 13.74
N PRO A 10 -10.18 -2.64 12.81
CA PRO A 10 -8.72 -2.67 12.71
C PRO A 10 -8.06 -1.28 12.69
N THR A 11 -8.80 -0.26 12.24
CA THR A 11 -8.31 1.12 12.12
C THR A 11 -8.72 2.03 13.30
N ALA A 12 -9.46 1.51 14.28
CA ALA A 12 -10.02 2.30 15.37
C ALA A 12 -8.97 2.97 16.26
N PHE A 13 -7.80 2.35 16.42
CA PHE A 13 -6.73 2.85 17.26
C PHE A 13 -5.42 3.01 16.52
N GLN A 14 -4.80 4.16 16.69
CA GLN A 14 -3.40 4.36 16.36
C GLN A 14 -2.63 4.69 17.64
N ARG A 15 -1.46 4.09 17.82
CA ARG A 15 -0.60 4.32 18.99
C ARG A 15 -0.15 5.77 19.08
N LEU A 16 0.16 6.38 17.92
CA LEU A 16 0.66 7.74 17.78
C LEU A 16 -0.35 8.51 16.90
N PRO A 17 -1.41 9.08 17.49
CA PRO A 17 -2.47 9.75 16.77
C PRO A 17 -2.00 11.01 16.02
N GLU A 18 -0.91 11.64 16.48
CA GLU A 18 -0.29 12.81 15.86
C GLU A 18 0.28 12.50 14.45
N TYR A 19 0.53 11.24 14.12
CA TYR A 19 0.98 10.82 12.78
C TYR A 19 -0.16 10.38 11.87
N LYS A 20 -1.39 10.35 12.40
CA LYS A 20 -2.57 9.97 11.61
C LYS A 20 -2.83 10.99 10.52
N GLN A 21 -3.12 10.49 9.32
CA GLN A 21 -3.46 11.29 8.16
C GLN A 21 -4.94 11.16 7.80
N ASP A 22 -5.48 12.19 7.17
CA ASP A 22 -6.86 12.24 6.70
C ASP A 22 -7.07 11.55 5.34
N ASP A 23 -8.32 11.44 4.93
CA ASP A 23 -8.71 10.80 3.68
C ASP A 23 -8.11 11.48 2.44
N THR A 24 -7.97 12.81 2.46
CA THR A 24 -7.38 13.57 1.35
C THR A 24 -5.92 13.18 1.16
N TRP A 25 -5.18 13.10 2.25
CA TRP A 25 -3.79 12.67 2.23
C TRP A 25 -3.66 11.21 1.77
N ILE A 26 -4.53 10.30 2.28
CA ILE A 26 -4.51 8.88 1.91
C ILE A 26 -4.71 8.70 0.41
N ARG A 27 -5.69 9.39 -0.19
CA ARG A 27 -5.96 9.37 -1.64
C ARG A 27 -4.73 9.85 -2.42
N ALA A 28 -4.19 10.99 -2.06
CA ALA A 28 -3.01 11.55 -2.71
C ALA A 28 -1.79 10.62 -2.62
N PHE A 29 -1.59 9.95 -1.48
CA PHE A 29 -0.52 8.99 -1.31
C PHE A 29 -0.71 7.73 -2.17
N LEU A 30 -1.91 7.14 -2.23
CA LEU A 30 -2.21 5.97 -3.04
C LEU A 30 -1.99 6.21 -4.55
N HIS A 31 -2.23 7.42 -5.03
CA HIS A 31 -1.92 7.79 -6.42
C HIS A 31 -0.41 7.79 -6.70
N LYS A 32 0.43 8.13 -5.73
CA LYS A 32 1.89 8.26 -5.87
C LYS A 32 2.66 6.98 -5.55
N ALA A 33 2.21 6.22 -4.56
CA ALA A 33 2.90 5.01 -4.11
C ALA A 33 3.02 4.00 -5.24
N GLN A 34 4.24 3.45 -5.44
CA GLN A 34 4.55 2.63 -6.62
C GLN A 34 4.37 1.14 -6.38
N VAL A 35 4.58 0.68 -5.17
CA VAL A 35 4.46 -0.73 -4.80
C VAL A 35 3.48 -0.85 -3.66
N GLY A 36 2.62 -1.84 -3.74
CA GLY A 36 1.74 -2.25 -2.65
C GLY A 36 1.98 -3.71 -2.29
N HIS A 37 1.58 -4.08 -1.09
CA HIS A 37 1.68 -5.42 -0.56
C HIS A 37 0.27 -5.93 -0.22
N ILE A 38 -0.07 -7.10 -0.72
CA ILE A 38 -1.37 -7.72 -0.46
C ILE A 38 -1.15 -8.87 0.50
N ALA A 39 -1.68 -8.73 1.71
CA ALA A 39 -1.75 -9.83 2.67
C ALA A 39 -3.07 -10.56 2.50
N SER A 40 -2.98 -11.87 2.32
CA SER A 40 -4.11 -12.81 2.24
C SER A 40 -3.86 -13.99 3.18
N ALA A 41 -4.89 -14.77 3.48
CA ALA A 41 -4.73 -15.94 4.32
C ALA A 41 -5.50 -17.12 3.73
N ARG A 42 -4.93 -18.31 3.87
CA ARG A 42 -5.58 -19.59 3.56
C ARG A 42 -5.27 -20.59 4.67
N ASP A 43 -6.30 -21.21 5.21
CA ASP A 43 -6.20 -22.22 6.27
C ASP A 43 -5.34 -21.74 7.47
N GLY A 44 -5.50 -20.45 7.84
CA GLY A 44 -4.74 -19.79 8.90
C GLY A 44 -3.31 -19.38 8.54
N GLN A 45 -2.78 -19.78 7.35
CA GLN A 45 -1.45 -19.39 6.89
C GLN A 45 -1.52 -18.03 6.19
N PRO A 46 -0.87 -16.96 6.74
CA PRO A 46 -0.70 -15.69 6.06
C PRO A 46 0.22 -15.80 4.83
N PHE A 47 -0.10 -15.02 3.82
CA PHE A 47 0.68 -14.89 2.60
C PHE A 47 0.76 -13.43 2.18
N LEU A 48 1.96 -12.94 1.87
CA LEU A 48 2.21 -11.57 1.42
C LEU A 48 2.68 -11.58 -0.05
N ASN A 49 2.11 -10.69 -0.86
CA ASN A 49 2.48 -10.52 -2.26
C ASN A 49 2.74 -9.05 -2.58
N PRO A 50 3.98 -8.64 -2.91
CA PRO A 50 4.26 -7.33 -3.46
C PRO A 50 3.75 -7.24 -4.89
N THR A 51 3.16 -6.10 -5.26
CA THR A 51 2.61 -5.89 -6.59
C THR A 51 2.58 -4.41 -6.97
N THR A 52 2.54 -4.15 -8.26
CA THR A 52 2.08 -2.86 -8.78
C THR A 52 0.57 -2.77 -8.64
N PHE A 53 0.05 -1.57 -8.41
CA PHE A 53 -1.37 -1.36 -8.20
C PHE A 53 -1.84 -0.01 -8.77
N TRP A 54 -3.13 0.11 -8.97
CA TRP A 54 -3.80 1.38 -9.29
C TRP A 54 -4.94 1.65 -8.31
N PHE A 55 -5.01 2.86 -7.78
CA PHE A 55 -6.15 3.31 -6.98
C PHE A 55 -7.21 3.88 -7.93
N ASP A 56 -8.29 3.13 -8.13
CA ASP A 56 -9.49 3.55 -8.86
C ASP A 56 -10.36 4.36 -7.89
N GLU A 57 -10.11 5.66 -7.85
CA GLU A 57 -10.71 6.56 -6.87
C GLU A 57 -12.22 6.69 -7.06
N GLU A 58 -12.70 6.70 -8.30
CA GLU A 58 -14.13 6.81 -8.61
C GLU A 58 -14.95 5.66 -8.02
N GLN A 59 -14.39 4.44 -8.04
CA GLN A 59 -15.00 3.24 -7.52
C GLN A 59 -14.53 2.90 -6.09
N HIS A 60 -13.67 3.73 -5.50
CA HIS A 60 -13.09 3.55 -4.17
C HIS A 60 -12.50 2.15 -3.95
N ARG A 61 -11.57 1.75 -4.82
CA ARG A 61 -11.00 0.41 -4.82
C ARG A 61 -9.54 0.38 -5.28
N ILE A 62 -8.79 -0.64 -4.85
CA ILE A 62 -7.43 -0.93 -5.32
C ILE A 62 -7.47 -1.98 -6.41
N ILE A 63 -6.87 -1.70 -7.55
CA ILE A 63 -6.75 -2.60 -8.69
C ILE A 63 -5.36 -3.20 -8.74
N PHE A 64 -5.29 -4.50 -8.94
CA PHE A 64 -4.05 -5.22 -9.24
C PHE A 64 -4.33 -6.41 -10.15
N HIS A 65 -3.28 -7.04 -10.67
CA HIS A 65 -3.42 -8.22 -11.51
C HIS A 65 -2.42 -9.31 -11.11
N SER A 66 -2.76 -10.54 -11.47
CA SER A 66 -1.89 -11.70 -11.34
C SER A 66 -2.13 -12.68 -12.49
N ASN A 67 -1.38 -13.77 -12.50
CA ASN A 67 -1.66 -14.87 -13.42
C ASN A 67 -2.98 -15.58 -13.04
N VAL A 68 -3.64 -16.23 -14.01
CA VAL A 68 -4.85 -17.02 -13.79
C VAL A 68 -4.63 -18.26 -12.92
N VAL A 69 -3.38 -18.64 -12.68
CA VAL A 69 -2.97 -19.71 -11.75
C VAL A 69 -2.00 -19.15 -10.71
N GLY A 70 -1.99 -19.72 -9.52
CA GLY A 70 -1.04 -19.36 -8.48
C GLY A 70 -1.66 -19.17 -7.10
N ARG A 71 -0.78 -18.92 -6.13
CA ARG A 71 -1.15 -18.83 -4.71
C ARG A 71 -2.16 -17.70 -4.44
N ILE A 72 -1.96 -16.53 -5.01
CA ILE A 72 -2.84 -15.39 -4.76
C ILE A 72 -4.27 -15.67 -5.23
N ARG A 73 -4.42 -16.29 -6.41
CA ARG A 73 -5.72 -16.71 -6.92
C ARG A 73 -6.40 -17.71 -5.97
N SER A 74 -5.68 -18.75 -5.61
CA SER A 74 -6.18 -19.78 -4.70
C SER A 74 -6.58 -19.23 -3.32
N ASN A 75 -5.81 -18.28 -2.80
CA ASN A 75 -6.14 -17.65 -1.52
C ASN A 75 -7.43 -16.83 -1.61
N MET A 76 -7.59 -16.01 -2.66
CA MET A 76 -8.76 -15.14 -2.82
C MET A 76 -10.04 -15.89 -3.15
N GLU A 77 -9.94 -17.02 -3.85
CA GLU A 77 -11.09 -17.92 -4.08
C GLU A 77 -11.57 -18.59 -2.78
N ASN A 78 -10.65 -18.85 -1.84
CA ASN A 78 -10.96 -19.43 -0.54
C ASN A 78 -11.39 -18.38 0.51
N ASN A 79 -10.66 -17.26 0.57
CA ASN A 79 -10.92 -16.17 1.50
C ASN A 79 -10.64 -14.82 0.80
N PRO A 80 -11.69 -14.07 0.42
CA PRO A 80 -11.52 -12.81 -0.29
C PRO A 80 -11.16 -11.62 0.63
N LYS A 81 -11.18 -11.79 1.95
CA LYS A 81 -10.76 -10.74 2.89
C LYS A 81 -9.26 -10.56 2.84
N VAL A 82 -8.83 -9.34 2.59
CA VAL A 82 -7.42 -8.98 2.42
C VAL A 82 -7.07 -7.72 3.18
N CYS A 83 -5.77 -7.59 3.46
CA CYS A 83 -5.18 -6.33 3.86
C CYS A 83 -4.21 -5.91 2.75
N PHE A 84 -4.35 -4.68 2.27
CA PHE A 84 -3.41 -4.05 1.36
C PHE A 84 -2.62 -2.99 2.10
N GLU A 85 -1.33 -2.88 1.80
CA GLU A 85 -0.43 -1.87 2.36
C GLU A 85 0.41 -1.25 1.25
N ALA A 86 0.66 0.06 1.36
CA ALA A 86 1.67 0.76 0.57
C ALA A 86 2.47 1.69 1.47
N ASN A 87 3.78 1.76 1.27
CA ASN A 87 4.66 2.61 2.08
C ASN A 87 5.71 3.33 1.25
N GLU A 88 6.29 4.35 1.89
CA GLU A 88 7.47 5.06 1.43
C GLU A 88 8.39 5.29 2.63
N MET A 89 9.68 5.08 2.44
CA MET A 89 10.72 5.34 3.42
C MET A 89 11.59 6.49 2.95
N GLY A 90 11.82 7.48 3.84
CA GLY A 90 12.77 8.57 3.63
C GLY A 90 14.07 8.36 4.41
N LYS A 91 14.53 9.41 5.07
CA LYS A 91 15.78 9.40 5.85
C LYS A 91 15.66 8.55 7.12
N LEU A 92 16.77 7.93 7.53
CA LEU A 92 16.96 7.47 8.90
C LEU A 92 17.15 8.68 9.82
N LEU A 93 16.55 8.65 10.99
CA LEU A 93 16.55 9.72 11.97
C LEU A 93 17.30 9.25 13.23
N PRO A 94 18.61 9.55 13.35
CA PRO A 94 19.38 9.19 14.52
C PRO A 94 18.98 10.03 15.74
N SER A 95 19.15 9.44 16.93
CA SER A 95 18.94 10.10 18.21
C SER A 95 20.09 9.80 19.17
N ASN A 96 20.28 10.66 20.17
CA ASN A 96 21.17 10.37 21.30
C ASN A 96 20.48 9.52 22.39
N VAL A 97 19.23 9.10 22.15
CA VAL A 97 18.45 8.20 22.99
C VAL A 97 18.02 6.99 22.15
N ALA A 98 18.36 5.80 22.59
CA ALA A 98 18.13 4.57 21.82
C ALA A 98 16.65 4.36 21.44
N LEU A 99 15.70 4.77 22.29
CA LEU A 99 14.27 4.62 22.04
C LEU A 99 13.74 5.55 20.94
N GLU A 100 14.44 6.66 20.69
CA GLU A 100 14.01 7.73 19.77
C GLU A 100 14.59 7.56 18.37
N PHE A 101 15.47 6.58 18.12
CA PHE A 101 15.89 6.27 16.76
C PHE A 101 14.67 5.98 15.90
N SER A 102 14.58 6.64 14.74
CA SER A 102 13.39 6.60 13.89
C SER A 102 13.76 6.67 12.41
N LEU A 103 12.75 6.80 11.57
CA LEU A 103 12.90 7.07 10.14
C LEU A 103 11.75 7.94 9.65
N GLN A 104 11.95 8.62 8.55
CA GLN A 104 10.86 9.21 7.79
C GLN A 104 10.09 8.08 7.10
N TYR A 105 8.78 8.05 7.29
CA TYR A 105 7.91 7.09 6.62
C TYR A 105 6.55 7.67 6.30
N ARG A 106 5.96 7.12 5.28
CA ARG A 106 4.54 7.23 4.92
C ARG A 106 3.99 5.84 4.74
N SER A 107 2.78 5.59 5.22
CA SER A 107 2.12 4.31 4.98
C SER A 107 0.61 4.46 4.93
N VAL A 108 -0.01 3.66 4.09
CA VAL A 108 -1.46 3.47 4.04
C VAL A 108 -1.75 1.99 4.18
N ILE A 109 -2.65 1.65 5.09
CA ILE A 109 -3.19 0.30 5.25
C ILE A 109 -4.66 0.33 4.87
N VAL A 110 -5.07 -0.62 4.03
CA VAL A 110 -6.45 -0.79 3.56
C VAL A 110 -6.94 -2.18 3.96
N PHE A 111 -8.10 -2.26 4.54
CA PHE A 111 -8.85 -3.50 4.75
C PHE A 111 -10.01 -3.57 3.77
N GLY A 112 -10.20 -4.71 3.15
CA GLY A 112 -11.25 -4.85 2.14
C GLY A 112 -11.46 -6.26 1.65
N THR A 113 -12.35 -6.36 0.67
CA THR A 113 -12.71 -7.62 0.02
C THR A 113 -12.24 -7.60 -1.43
N ALA A 114 -11.45 -8.60 -1.82
CA ALA A 114 -10.95 -8.76 -3.18
C ALA A 114 -11.97 -9.49 -4.06
N HIS A 115 -12.24 -8.94 -5.24
CA HIS A 115 -13.13 -9.50 -6.24
C HIS A 115 -12.39 -9.69 -7.56
N LEU A 116 -12.54 -10.86 -8.18
CA LEU A 116 -12.11 -11.07 -9.56
C LEU A 116 -13.06 -10.33 -10.50
N LEU A 117 -12.52 -9.49 -11.38
CA LEU A 117 -13.30 -8.81 -12.41
C LEU A 117 -13.58 -9.81 -13.55
N SER A 118 -14.85 -10.13 -13.76
CA SER A 118 -15.29 -11.10 -14.77
C SER A 118 -15.69 -10.46 -16.10
N ASP A 119 -16.02 -9.15 -16.10
CA ASP A 119 -16.32 -8.40 -17.31
C ASP A 119 -15.01 -8.04 -18.04
N PRO A 120 -14.81 -8.50 -19.29
CA PRO A 120 -13.60 -8.23 -20.06
C PRO A 120 -13.37 -6.74 -20.34
N GLU A 121 -14.41 -5.96 -20.55
CA GLU A 121 -14.28 -4.52 -20.84
C GLU A 121 -13.88 -3.74 -19.58
N GLU A 122 -14.44 -4.10 -18.44
CA GLU A 122 -14.03 -3.52 -17.16
C GLU A 122 -12.59 -3.92 -16.83
N ALA A 123 -12.21 -5.19 -17.00
CA ALA A 123 -10.84 -5.66 -16.81
C ALA A 123 -9.87 -4.89 -17.72
N ARG A 124 -10.22 -4.66 -18.99
CA ARG A 124 -9.43 -3.88 -19.95
C ARG A 124 -9.27 -2.43 -19.49
N ARG A 125 -10.37 -1.79 -19.08
CA ARG A 125 -10.38 -0.41 -18.60
C ARG A 125 -9.42 -0.21 -17.42
N VAL A 126 -9.51 -1.07 -16.40
CA VAL A 126 -8.68 -0.94 -15.20
C VAL A 126 -7.21 -1.31 -15.43
N LEU A 127 -6.93 -2.24 -16.35
CA LEU A 127 -5.54 -2.53 -16.77
C LEU A 127 -4.92 -1.32 -17.49
N TYR A 128 -5.66 -0.58 -18.30
CA TYR A 128 -5.18 0.68 -18.85
C TYR A 128 -5.00 1.75 -17.78
N GLY A 129 -5.83 1.80 -16.75
CA GLY A 129 -5.65 2.66 -15.57
C GLY A 129 -4.32 2.36 -14.88
N LEU A 130 -4.02 1.08 -14.67
CA LEU A 130 -2.77 0.61 -14.08
C LEU A 130 -1.55 0.98 -14.96
N ILE A 131 -1.62 0.76 -16.29
CA ILE A 131 -0.55 1.17 -17.21
C ILE A 131 -0.33 2.67 -17.14
N ARG A 132 -1.39 3.48 -17.17
CA ARG A 132 -1.32 4.95 -17.14
C ARG A 132 -0.69 5.48 -15.86
N LYS A 133 -0.90 4.83 -14.73
CA LYS A 133 -0.25 5.21 -13.46
C LYS A 133 1.27 5.18 -13.56
N TYR A 134 1.84 4.14 -14.19
CA TYR A 134 3.29 3.96 -14.27
C TYR A 134 3.91 4.54 -15.54
N PHE A 135 3.12 4.65 -16.60
CA PHE A 135 3.54 5.09 -17.92
C PHE A 135 2.57 6.14 -18.49
N PRO A 136 2.48 7.33 -17.86
CA PRO A 136 1.43 8.32 -18.17
C PRO A 136 1.53 8.92 -19.58
N HIS A 137 2.71 8.78 -20.24
CA HIS A 137 2.96 9.31 -21.57
C HIS A 137 2.82 8.26 -22.68
N MET A 138 2.42 7.03 -22.34
CA MET A 138 2.23 5.95 -23.31
C MET A 138 0.75 5.68 -23.54
N SER A 139 0.34 5.49 -24.79
CA SER A 139 -1.03 5.27 -25.20
C SER A 139 -1.17 4.01 -26.08
N PRO A 140 -2.25 3.23 -25.91
CA PRO A 140 -2.50 2.09 -26.77
C PRO A 140 -2.74 2.55 -28.23
N GLY A 141 -2.15 1.83 -29.18
CA GLY A 141 -2.21 2.16 -30.61
C GLY A 141 -1.15 3.16 -31.07
N GLN A 142 -0.33 3.69 -30.16
CA GLN A 142 0.81 4.57 -30.45
C GLN A 142 2.12 3.91 -30.00
N GLU A 143 2.42 3.94 -28.68
CA GLU A 143 3.67 3.38 -28.14
C GLU A 143 3.56 1.87 -27.90
N PHE A 144 2.36 1.34 -27.69
CA PHE A 144 2.13 -0.09 -27.53
C PHE A 144 0.80 -0.52 -28.17
N ARG A 145 0.68 -1.78 -28.56
CA ARG A 145 -0.58 -2.30 -29.09
C ARG A 145 -1.64 -2.47 -28.02
N ALA A 146 -2.91 -2.45 -28.41
CA ALA A 146 -4.02 -2.68 -27.50
C ALA A 146 -3.96 -4.08 -26.85
N ILE A 147 -4.48 -4.19 -25.63
CA ILE A 147 -4.64 -5.44 -24.89
C ILE A 147 -5.56 -6.38 -25.71
N THR A 148 -5.11 -7.60 -25.95
CA THR A 148 -5.84 -8.60 -26.71
C THR A 148 -6.73 -9.47 -25.83
N GLU A 149 -7.74 -10.12 -26.42
CA GLU A 149 -8.57 -11.11 -25.73
C GLU A 149 -7.76 -12.27 -25.14
N LYS A 150 -6.68 -12.68 -25.82
CA LYS A 150 -5.78 -13.73 -25.34
C LYS A 150 -5.09 -13.32 -24.03
N GLU A 151 -4.65 -12.08 -23.93
CA GLU A 151 -4.00 -11.55 -22.73
C GLU A 151 -4.99 -11.38 -21.57
N LEU A 152 -6.20 -10.89 -21.85
CA LEU A 152 -7.25 -10.83 -20.83
C LEU A 152 -7.57 -12.22 -20.26
N ARG A 153 -7.71 -13.25 -21.12
CA ARG A 153 -7.94 -14.61 -20.64
C ARG A 153 -6.78 -15.22 -19.84
N ALA A 154 -5.57 -14.72 -20.02
CA ALA A 154 -4.38 -15.16 -19.29
C ALA A 154 -4.10 -14.38 -18.01
N THR A 155 -4.91 -13.34 -17.71
CA THR A 155 -4.69 -12.40 -16.61
C THR A 155 -5.89 -12.39 -15.66
N SER A 156 -5.64 -12.64 -14.39
CA SER A 156 -6.62 -12.39 -13.33
C SER A 156 -6.50 -10.93 -12.89
N VAL A 157 -7.57 -10.17 -13.08
CA VAL A 157 -7.64 -8.77 -12.65
C VAL A 157 -8.54 -8.69 -11.43
N TYR A 158 -8.03 -8.07 -10.37
CA TYR A 158 -8.73 -7.97 -9.08
C TYR A 158 -9.01 -6.53 -8.72
N ALA A 159 -10.16 -6.32 -8.10
CA ALA A 159 -10.51 -5.11 -7.37
C ALA A 159 -10.62 -5.44 -5.88
N ILE A 160 -9.88 -4.75 -5.03
CA ILE A 160 -10.10 -4.76 -3.57
C ILE A 160 -11.06 -3.61 -3.27
N GLN A 161 -12.30 -3.94 -2.96
CA GLN A 161 -13.25 -2.96 -2.48
C GLN A 161 -12.83 -2.50 -1.10
N ILE A 162 -12.54 -1.21 -0.94
CA ILE A 162 -12.07 -0.62 0.30
C ILE A 162 -13.23 -0.54 1.29
N GLU A 163 -13.07 -1.16 2.45
CA GLU A 163 -14.01 -1.11 3.56
C GLU A 163 -13.54 -0.11 4.62
N GLU A 164 -12.23 -0.15 4.93
CA GLU A 164 -11.59 0.75 5.87
C GLU A 164 -10.15 1.03 5.44
N TRP A 165 -9.65 2.19 5.79
CA TRP A 165 -8.25 2.54 5.62
C TRP A 165 -7.69 3.39 6.75
N SER A 166 -6.39 3.44 6.83
CA SER A 166 -5.67 4.36 7.70
C SER A 166 -4.37 4.83 7.05
N GLY A 167 -4.05 6.10 7.24
CA GLY A 167 -2.80 6.71 6.80
C GLY A 167 -1.95 7.15 7.98
N LYS A 168 -0.64 7.04 7.81
CA LYS A 168 0.37 7.54 8.76
C LYS A 168 1.52 8.23 8.04
N GLU A 169 1.99 9.33 8.63
CA GLU A 169 3.19 10.00 8.18
C GLU A 169 4.04 10.45 9.38
N ASN A 170 5.31 10.09 9.36
CA ASN A 170 6.37 10.71 10.15
C ASN A 170 7.42 11.25 9.17
N TRP A 171 7.36 12.53 8.84
CA TRP A 171 8.29 13.15 7.89
C TRP A 171 9.09 14.29 8.53
N LYS A 172 9.36 14.15 9.85
CA LYS A 172 10.23 15.10 10.59
C LYS A 172 11.64 15.09 10.01
N ASP A 173 12.35 16.19 10.12
CA ASP A 173 13.74 16.27 9.68
C ASP A 173 14.73 15.60 10.64
N ARG A 174 14.38 15.54 11.93
CA ARG A 174 15.18 14.94 13.00
C ARG A 174 14.30 14.18 13.98
N ALA A 175 14.86 13.13 14.60
CA ALA A 175 14.27 12.48 15.75
C ALA A 175 14.43 13.35 17.01
N ASP A 176 13.60 13.08 18.02
CA ASP A 176 13.70 13.75 19.31
C ASP A 176 15.03 13.41 19.98
N GLN A 177 15.60 14.39 20.69
CA GLN A 177 16.89 14.30 21.40
C GLN A 177 16.65 14.56 22.89
N SER A 178 17.47 13.96 23.76
CA SER A 178 17.47 14.25 25.19
C SER A 178 18.55 15.26 25.54
N ASN A 179 18.22 16.16 26.47
CA ASN A 179 19.19 17.05 27.08
C ASN A 179 20.03 16.38 28.19
N GLU A 180 19.67 15.16 28.57
CA GLU A 180 20.36 14.38 29.61
C GLU A 180 21.62 13.67 29.09
N TRP A 181 21.86 13.70 27.77
CA TRP A 181 23.00 13.12 27.11
C TRP A 181 23.67 14.10 26.17
N ALA A 182 24.96 13.83 25.83
CA ALA A 182 25.68 14.65 24.88
C ALA A 182 24.97 14.70 23.53
N PRO A 183 24.88 15.89 22.88
CA PRO A 183 24.26 16.02 21.56
C PRO A 183 25.05 15.20 20.52
N LEU A 184 24.32 14.70 19.52
CA LEU A 184 24.94 14.04 18.38
C LEU A 184 25.72 15.06 17.53
N GLU A 185 26.86 14.64 17.01
CA GLU A 185 27.59 15.39 16.00
C GLU A 185 26.78 15.48 14.69
N GLU A 186 26.85 16.59 13.96
CA GLU A 186 26.11 16.83 12.72
C GLU A 186 26.32 15.73 11.66
N LYS A 187 27.51 15.13 11.59
CA LYS A 187 27.81 14.01 10.67
C LYS A 187 26.83 12.84 10.74
N TRP A 188 26.17 12.62 11.89
CA TRP A 188 25.22 11.53 12.08
C TRP A 188 23.87 11.78 11.41
N PHE A 189 23.50 13.05 11.19
CA PHE A 189 22.22 13.40 10.55
C PHE A 189 22.26 13.26 9.03
N ASP A 190 23.45 13.20 8.43
CA ASP A 190 23.64 12.95 6.99
C ASP A 190 23.97 11.47 6.67
N TYR A 191 23.82 10.59 7.67
CA TYR A 191 24.11 9.17 7.50
C TYR A 191 23.22 8.52 6.45
N LYS A 192 23.86 7.95 5.43
CA LYS A 192 23.18 7.11 4.44
C LYS A 192 23.53 5.66 4.74
N PRO A 193 22.54 4.78 4.95
CA PRO A 193 22.81 3.34 5.07
C PRO A 193 23.46 2.82 3.79
N LEU A 194 24.29 1.79 3.92
CA LEU A 194 24.97 1.08 2.83
C LEU A 194 23.97 0.40 1.89
#